data_948937d21959e9502f3f1da62f269835
#
_entry.id   948937d21959e9502f3f1da62f269835
#
_cell.length_a   1.000
_cell.length_b   1.000
_cell.length_c   1.000
_cell.angle_alpha   90.00
_cell.angle_beta   90.00
_cell.angle_gamma   90.00
#
_symmetry.space_group_name_H-M   'P 1'
#
loop_
_entity.id
_entity.type
_entity.pdbx_description
1 polymer ?
#
loop_
_entity_poly.entity_id
_entity_poly.type
_entity_poly.pdbx_seq_one_letter_code
_entity_poly.pdbx_strand_id
1 'polypeptide(L)'
;ILKSAKGNFVRVGFAAESQNLVENAKAKVGSKNLDLIAANDITAEGSGFGSDTNKVTLIDRNLAVEELPLLSKYEVSNRILDRMKVLFKD
;
A
#
# COMPACT_ATOMS: atom_id res chain seq x y z
N ILE A 1 -7.40 -10.22 -0.63
CA ILE A 1 -8.73 -9.81 -0.14
C ILE A 1 -8.87 -10.21 1.32
N LEU A 2 -9.20 -9.24 2.14
CA LEU A 2 -9.41 -9.44 3.58
C LEU A 2 -10.87 -9.15 3.92
N LYS A 3 -11.40 -9.91 4.85
CA LYS A 3 -12.79 -9.75 5.27
C LYS A 3 -12.86 -9.00 6.59
N SER A 4 -13.71 -7.97 6.64
CA SER A 4 -13.93 -7.22 7.87
C SER A 4 -14.80 -7.99 8.85
N ALA A 5 -14.86 -7.52 10.10
CA ALA A 5 -15.68 -8.13 11.13
C ALA A 5 -17.17 -8.11 10.79
N LYS A 6 -17.60 -7.21 9.92
CA LYS A 6 -19.01 -7.11 9.49
C LYS A 6 -19.32 -7.88 8.23
N GLY A 7 -18.38 -8.67 7.74
CA GLY A 7 -18.59 -9.47 6.56
C GLY A 7 -18.23 -8.77 5.25
N ASN A 8 -17.89 -7.49 5.30
CA ASN A 8 -17.42 -6.76 4.12
C ASN A 8 -15.98 -7.13 3.81
N PHE A 9 -15.60 -7.00 2.55
CA PHE A 9 -14.24 -7.29 2.13
C PHE A 9 -13.46 -6.01 1.93
N VAL A 10 -12.19 -6.04 2.31
CA VAL A 10 -11.23 -4.98 1.98
C VAL A 10 -10.26 -5.55 0.94
N ARG A 11 -10.13 -4.87 -0.18
CA ARG A 11 -9.22 -5.28 -1.26
C ARG A 11 -7.93 -4.49 -1.14
N VAL A 12 -6.84 -5.21 -0.88
CA VAL A 12 -5.52 -4.60 -0.74
C VAL A 12 -4.65 -5.08 -1.89
N GLY A 13 -4.07 -4.14 -2.62
CA GLY A 13 -3.17 -4.45 -3.71
C GLY A 13 -1.74 -4.11 -3.34
N PHE A 14 -0.80 -4.77 -4.01
CA PHE A 14 0.62 -4.49 -3.87
C PHE A 14 1.18 -4.26 -5.26
N ALA A 15 2.05 -3.24 -5.40
CA ALA A 15 2.63 -2.92 -6.69
C ALA A 15 4.09 -2.51 -6.52
N ALA A 16 4.91 -2.86 -7.50
CA ALA A 16 6.29 -2.38 -7.59
C ALA A 16 6.36 -1.38 -8.73
N GLU A 17 6.82 -0.16 -8.45
CA GLU A 17 6.84 0.91 -9.42
C GLU A 17 8.25 1.48 -9.56
N SER A 18 8.66 1.75 -10.80
CA SER A 18 9.97 2.34 -11.08
C SER A 18 9.90 3.82 -11.44
N GLN A 19 8.72 4.31 -11.81
CA GLN A 19 8.49 5.72 -12.12
C GLN A 19 7.01 6.03 -12.03
N ASN A 20 6.67 7.30 -11.82
CA ASN A 20 5.28 7.75 -11.72
C ASN A 20 4.48 6.93 -10.71
N LEU A 21 5.11 6.62 -9.57
CA LEU A 21 4.55 5.70 -8.59
C LEU A 21 3.15 6.10 -8.13
N VAL A 22 2.97 7.37 -7.75
CA VAL A 22 1.68 7.83 -7.22
C VAL A 22 0.60 7.75 -8.28
N GLU A 23 0.90 8.22 -9.50
CA GLU A 23 -0.08 8.19 -10.60
C GLU A 23 -0.47 6.76 -10.96
N ASN A 24 0.52 5.88 -11.09
CA ASN A 24 0.29 4.48 -11.42
C ASN A 24 -0.50 3.76 -10.33
N ALA A 25 -0.18 4.03 -9.07
CA ALA A 25 -0.88 3.42 -7.95
C ALA A 25 -2.34 3.89 -7.89
N LYS A 26 -2.58 5.19 -8.09
CA LYS A 26 -3.95 5.72 -8.12
C LYS A 26 -4.77 5.09 -9.25
N ALA A 27 -4.15 4.92 -10.41
CA ALA A 27 -4.82 4.28 -11.54
C ALA A 27 -5.20 2.84 -11.20
N LYS A 28 -4.33 2.12 -10.51
CA LYS A 28 -4.61 0.73 -10.11
C LYS A 28 -5.72 0.65 -9.06
N VAL A 29 -5.76 1.60 -8.13
CA VAL A 29 -6.86 1.67 -7.16
C VAL A 29 -8.20 1.76 -7.89
N GLY A 30 -8.30 2.64 -8.87
CA GLY A 30 -9.52 2.79 -9.64
C GLY A 30 -9.84 1.61 -10.53
N SER A 31 -8.87 1.16 -11.33
CA SER A 31 -9.11 0.10 -12.32
C SER A 31 -9.36 -1.27 -11.69
N LYS A 32 -8.76 -1.53 -10.54
CA LYS A 32 -8.89 -2.82 -9.84
C LYS A 32 -9.86 -2.75 -8.67
N ASN A 33 -10.49 -1.61 -8.47
CA ASN A 33 -11.44 -1.40 -7.39
C ASN A 33 -10.86 -1.78 -6.03
N LEU A 34 -9.66 -1.27 -5.74
CA LEU A 34 -8.98 -1.54 -4.49
C LEU A 34 -9.40 -0.56 -3.41
N ASP A 35 -9.37 -1.01 -2.17
CA ASP A 35 -9.59 -0.14 -1.01
C ASP A 35 -8.27 0.48 -0.54
N LEU A 36 -7.17 -0.22 -0.77
CA LEU A 36 -5.84 0.23 -0.38
C LEU A 36 -4.81 -0.38 -1.33
N ILE A 37 -3.79 0.39 -1.68
CA ILE A 37 -2.64 -0.14 -2.41
C ILE A 37 -1.36 0.25 -1.69
N ALA A 38 -0.44 -0.71 -1.59
CA ALA A 38 0.91 -0.48 -1.09
C ALA A 38 1.84 -0.51 -2.29
N ALA A 39 2.30 0.65 -2.71
CA ALA A 39 3.16 0.79 -3.88
C ALA A 39 4.62 0.92 -3.43
N ASN A 40 5.43 -0.06 -3.81
CA ASN A 40 6.85 -0.09 -3.46
C ASN A 40 7.67 0.59 -4.55
N ASP A 41 8.45 1.60 -4.16
CA ASP A 41 9.37 2.28 -5.08
C ASP A 41 10.64 1.44 -5.19
N ILE A 42 10.76 0.70 -6.27
CA ILE A 42 11.92 -0.19 -6.48
C ILE A 42 13.18 0.57 -6.91
N THR A 43 13.06 1.87 -7.18
CA THR A 43 14.22 2.69 -7.54
C THR A 43 14.85 3.36 -6.33
N ALA A 44 14.16 3.38 -5.19
CA ALA A 44 14.69 4.01 -3.98
C ALA A 44 15.88 3.23 -3.44
N GLU A 45 16.91 3.94 -3.01
CA GLU A 45 18.09 3.30 -2.42
C GLU A 45 17.67 2.53 -1.17
N GLY A 46 18.15 1.29 -1.05
CA GLY A 46 17.79 0.40 0.05
C GLY A 46 16.48 -0.32 -0.14
N SER A 47 15.84 -0.18 -1.31
CA SER A 47 14.59 -0.85 -1.63
C SER A 47 14.79 -1.79 -2.83
N GLY A 48 13.94 -2.79 -2.96
CA GLY A 48 13.96 -3.71 -4.07
C GLY A 48 14.27 -5.14 -3.66
N PHE A 49 14.59 -5.98 -4.65
CA PHE A 49 14.83 -7.41 -4.42
C PHE A 49 16.02 -7.64 -3.51
N GLY A 50 15.85 -8.53 -2.54
CA GLY A 50 16.92 -8.91 -1.62
C GLY A 50 17.20 -7.89 -0.55
N SER A 51 16.50 -6.78 -0.54
CA SER A 51 16.64 -5.75 0.48
C SER A 51 15.72 -6.04 1.67
N ASP A 52 16.21 -5.77 2.88
CA ASP A 52 15.39 -5.90 4.09
C ASP A 52 14.51 -4.69 4.31
N THR A 53 14.72 -3.63 3.55
CA THR A 53 13.96 -2.38 3.68
C THR A 53 13.24 -2.05 2.38
N ASN A 54 12.15 -1.29 2.51
CA ASN A 54 11.35 -0.89 1.36
C ASN A 54 10.87 0.54 1.52
N LYS A 55 10.75 1.23 0.40
CA LYS A 55 10.15 2.56 0.34
C LYS A 55 8.76 2.39 -0.23
N VAL A 56 7.75 2.53 0.61
CA VAL A 56 6.36 2.23 0.25
C VAL A 56 5.49 3.48 0.39
N THR A 57 4.57 3.64 -0.55
CA THR A 57 3.53 4.67 -0.49
C THR A 57 2.18 3.96 -0.40
N LEU A 58 1.36 4.35 0.55
CA LEU A 58 0.02 3.81 0.73
C LEU A 58 -0.99 4.79 0.14
N ILE A 59 -1.91 4.27 -0.66
CA ILE A 59 -2.98 5.08 -1.27
C ILE A 59 -4.30 4.33 -1.06
N ASP A 60 -5.30 5.01 -0.51
CA ASP A 60 -6.60 4.40 -0.28
C ASP A 60 -7.59 4.73 -1.41
N ARG A 61 -8.82 4.24 -1.29
CA ARG A 61 -9.85 4.44 -2.32
C ARG A 61 -10.27 5.89 -2.48
N ASN A 62 -10.02 6.71 -1.48
CA ASN A 62 -10.28 8.15 -1.55
C ASN A 62 -9.10 8.90 -2.16
N LEU A 63 -8.09 8.15 -2.61
CA LEU A 63 -6.85 8.67 -3.19
C LEU A 63 -6.02 9.50 -2.22
N ALA A 64 -6.19 9.25 -0.92
CA ALA A 64 -5.33 9.82 0.11
C ALA A 64 -3.98 9.12 0.06
N VAL A 65 -2.91 9.88 -0.02
CA VAL A 65 -1.55 9.39 -0.20
C VAL A 65 -0.77 9.51 1.11
N GLU A 66 -0.15 8.43 1.52
CA GLU A 66 0.75 8.43 2.68
C GLU A 66 2.09 7.85 2.25
N GLU A 67 3.11 8.70 2.15
CA GLU A 67 4.45 8.24 1.84
C GLU A 67 5.15 7.82 3.12
N LEU A 68 5.55 6.56 3.19
CA LEU A 68 6.29 6.05 4.33
C LEU A 68 7.78 6.27 4.13
N PRO A 69 8.53 6.50 5.22
CA PRO A 69 9.99 6.51 5.09
C PRO A 69 10.51 5.13 4.74
N LEU A 70 11.80 5.01 4.48
CA LEU A 70 12.42 3.72 4.25
C LEU A 70 12.34 2.89 5.53
N LEU A 71 11.59 1.82 5.51
CA LEU A 71 11.31 0.99 6.67
C LEU A 71 11.62 -0.47 6.38
N SER A 72 11.82 -1.26 7.44
CA SER A 72 11.93 -2.70 7.30
C SER A 72 10.61 -3.27 6.78
N LYS A 73 10.66 -4.45 6.19
CA LYS A 73 9.43 -5.12 5.73
C LYS A 73 8.45 -5.34 6.88
N TYR A 74 8.96 -5.62 8.06
CA TYR A 74 8.14 -5.79 9.25
C TYR A 74 7.40 -4.49 9.60
N GLU A 75 8.11 -3.37 9.60
CA GLU A 75 7.50 -2.08 9.91
C GLU A 75 6.49 -1.65 8.85
N VAL A 76 6.80 -1.92 7.56
CA VAL A 76 5.86 -1.65 6.47
C VAL A 76 4.58 -2.45 6.69
N SER A 77 4.70 -3.73 7.06
CA SER A 77 3.54 -4.57 7.33
C SER A 77 2.68 -4.00 8.45
N ASN A 78 3.31 -3.50 9.51
CA ASN A 78 2.57 -2.89 10.62
C ASN A 78 1.82 -1.64 10.18
N ARG A 79 2.43 -0.81 9.33
CA ARG A 79 1.77 0.39 8.81
C ARG A 79 0.57 0.02 7.93
N ILE A 80 0.71 -1.02 7.12
CA ILE A 80 -0.39 -1.51 6.30
C ILE A 80 -1.53 -2.00 7.19
N LEU A 81 -1.22 -2.75 8.24
CA LEU A 81 -2.25 -3.23 9.17
C LEU A 81 -2.95 -2.08 9.88
N ASP A 82 -2.23 -1.02 10.25
CA ASP A 82 -2.83 0.15 10.87
C ASP A 82 -3.82 0.83 9.93
N ARG A 83 -3.48 0.95 8.65
CA ARG A 83 -4.39 1.54 7.66
C ARG A 83 -5.61 0.64 7.44
N MET A 84 -5.41 -0.67 7.45
CA MET A 84 -6.52 -1.61 7.32
C MET A 84 -7.49 -1.51 8.48
N LYS A 85 -6.99 -1.29 9.69
CA LYS A 85 -7.85 -1.09 10.86
C LYS A 85 -8.75 0.13 10.68
N VAL A 86 -8.23 1.20 10.09
CA VAL A 86 -9.02 2.39 9.79
C VAL A 86 -10.12 2.05 8.78
N LEU A 87 -9.79 1.26 7.76
CA LEU A 87 -10.77 0.87 6.74
C LEU A 87 -11.85 -0.07 7.28
N PHE A 88 -11.53 -0.87 8.31
CA PHE A 88 -12.49 -1.75 8.96
C PHE A 88 -13.38 -1.02 9.95
N LYS A 89 -13.01 0.18 10.33
CA LYS A 89 -13.74 0.95 11.31
C LYS A 89 -15.02 1.49 10.71
N ASP A 90 -16.08 1.39 11.44
CA ASP A 90 -17.42 1.86 11.04
C ASP A 90 -17.75 3.22 11.60
#